data_604d5f5ee9b16ba2aab9966799bcc5c3
#
_entry.id   604d5f5ee9b16ba2aab9966799bcc5c3
#
_cell.length_a   1.000
_cell.length_b   1.000
_cell.length_c   1.000
_cell.angle_alpha   90.00
_cell.angle_beta   90.00
_cell.angle_gamma   90.00
#
_symmetry.space_group_name_H-M   'P 1'
#
loop_
_entity.id
_entity.type
_entity.pdbx_description
1 polymer ?
#
loop_
_entity_poly.entity_id
_entity_poly.type
_entity_poly.pdbx_seq_one_letter_code
_entity_poly.pdbx_strand_id
1 'polypeptide(L)'
;MFLFGRAIGALGIVWASVVHAASEDRPNWANAAPILLYRCWSETALAGTEKERQSTWNKTRVNLDALRKVTRPRRTPVSAELRGSIRSVKLDEDQKLIALTFDLCESNGHRTGYDGHVIDYLRDEDVKATLFVSGKWFESHPERGAQLIADRRFEIGGHGLRHRDFSRASKATLHDEIHLTESAFLRARERLMRKSCAWNVQEILSLQDELTLMRFPYGWCNARALSAVADAGQLAIQWDIVTGDPDPNLSVKRIARAIVGQAHPGAIVIGHANGHGHNTAEALKLAIPKLKEEGYRFVTVSELLAAGEPVIAQSCYTERPGDQRRVAQVKKRHRGRKK
;
A
#
# COMPACT_ATOMS: atom_id res chain seq x y z
N MET A 1 67.57 37.82 -2.45
CA MET A 1 67.71 36.52 -1.78
C MET A 1 66.34 36.13 -1.42
N PHE A 2 65.77 35.21 -2.20
CA PHE A 2 64.37 34.88 -2.24
C PHE A 2 64.05 33.76 -1.23
N LEU A 3 63.05 34.00 -0.38
CA LEU A 3 62.47 32.98 0.50
C LEU A 3 61.09 32.57 -0.06
N PHE A 4 60.98 31.34 -0.51
CA PHE A 4 59.73 30.70 -0.92
C PHE A 4 59.00 30.13 0.31
N GLY A 5 57.85 30.71 0.63
CA GLY A 5 56.87 30.13 1.58
C GLY A 5 55.89 29.23 0.83
N ARG A 6 55.85 27.92 1.20
CA ARG A 6 54.83 26.97 0.71
C ARG A 6 53.55 27.17 1.48
N ALA A 7 52.48 27.56 0.80
CA ALA A 7 51.14 27.51 1.32
C ALA A 7 50.54 26.10 1.06
N ILE A 8 50.12 25.41 2.09
CA ILE A 8 49.37 24.16 2.02
C ILE A 8 47.90 24.54 1.88
N GLY A 9 47.37 24.36 0.69
CA GLY A 9 45.94 24.54 0.43
C GLY A 9 45.16 23.34 0.92
N ALA A 10 44.32 23.53 1.91
CA ALA A 10 43.29 22.56 2.30
C ALA A 10 42.18 22.60 1.26
N LEU A 11 42.01 21.52 0.47
CA LEU A 11 40.82 21.29 -0.35
C LEU A 11 39.64 20.95 0.57
N GLY A 12 38.82 21.96 0.86
CA GLY A 12 37.50 21.75 1.43
C GLY A 12 36.58 21.19 0.34
N ILE A 13 36.21 19.94 0.48
CA ILE A 13 35.15 19.36 -0.35
C ILE A 13 33.82 19.97 0.12
N VAL A 14 33.34 20.94 -0.61
CA VAL A 14 31.99 21.51 -0.44
C VAL A 14 31.04 20.50 -1.05
N TRP A 15 30.34 19.73 -0.20
CA TRP A 15 29.16 18.98 -0.60
C TRP A 15 28.06 19.99 -0.93
N ALA A 16 27.91 20.30 -2.21
CA ALA A 16 26.73 21.02 -2.68
C ALA A 16 25.53 20.11 -2.52
N SER A 17 24.75 20.33 -1.46
CA SER A 17 23.43 19.78 -1.31
C SER A 17 22.56 20.28 -2.46
N VAL A 18 22.38 19.46 -3.49
CA VAL A 18 21.36 19.70 -4.50
C VAL A 18 20.01 19.37 -3.86
N VAL A 19 19.55 20.28 -3.01
CA VAL A 19 18.13 20.35 -2.67
C VAL A 19 17.44 20.85 -3.93
N HIS A 20 16.91 19.95 -4.71
CA HIS A 20 15.96 20.31 -5.76
C HIS A 20 14.74 20.88 -5.07
N ALA A 21 14.63 22.19 -5.12
CA ALA A 21 13.37 22.88 -4.90
C ALA A 21 12.40 22.48 -6.02
N ALA A 22 11.71 21.37 -5.83
CA ALA A 22 10.60 20.93 -6.68
C ALA A 22 9.30 21.38 -6.04
N SER A 23 9.04 22.69 -6.00
CA SER A 23 7.81 23.18 -5.38
C SER A 23 7.20 24.43 -5.99
N GLU A 24 7.42 24.79 -7.25
CA GLU A 24 6.67 25.96 -7.76
C GLU A 24 5.98 25.81 -9.13
N ASP A 25 6.08 24.68 -9.82
CA ASP A 25 5.36 24.47 -11.08
C ASP A 25 4.55 23.16 -11.10
N ARG A 26 3.78 22.88 -10.05
CA ARG A 26 2.70 21.88 -10.20
C ARG A 26 1.56 22.57 -10.95
N PRO A 27 1.22 22.10 -12.17
CA PRO A 27 0.09 22.66 -12.88
C PRO A 27 -1.17 22.57 -12.02
N ASN A 28 -2.04 23.55 -12.11
CA ASN A 28 -3.30 23.71 -11.35
C ASN A 28 -4.27 22.52 -11.42
N TRP A 29 -3.97 21.50 -12.27
CA TRP A 29 -4.72 20.25 -12.38
C TRP A 29 -4.48 19.27 -11.20
N ALA A 30 -3.46 19.48 -10.38
CA ALA A 30 -3.24 18.65 -9.18
C ALA A 30 -4.38 18.80 -8.15
N ASN A 31 -5.15 19.89 -8.25
CA ASN A 31 -6.33 20.17 -7.44
C ASN A 31 -7.66 19.97 -8.20
N ALA A 32 -7.62 19.60 -9.48
CA ALA A 32 -8.82 19.24 -10.21
C ALA A 32 -9.32 17.88 -9.74
N ALA A 33 -10.63 17.75 -9.49
CA ALA A 33 -11.30 16.47 -9.22
C ALA A 33 -10.81 15.41 -10.22
N PRO A 34 -10.79 14.12 -9.87
CA PRO A 34 -10.28 13.05 -10.73
C PRO A 34 -11.14 12.91 -11.99
N ILE A 35 -10.85 13.75 -12.98
CA ILE A 35 -11.64 13.93 -14.21
C ILE A 35 -11.82 12.59 -14.92
N LEU A 36 -10.77 11.75 -14.99
CA LEU A 36 -10.83 10.45 -15.64
C LEU A 36 -11.85 9.51 -14.95
N LEU A 37 -11.86 9.46 -13.61
CA LEU A 37 -12.77 8.60 -12.87
C LEU A 37 -14.23 8.93 -13.20
N TYR A 38 -14.65 10.18 -13.03
CA TYR A 38 -16.03 10.62 -13.24
C TYR A 38 -16.42 10.73 -14.73
N ARG A 39 -15.45 10.79 -15.63
CA ARG A 39 -15.70 10.66 -17.06
C ARG A 39 -15.99 9.20 -17.46
N CYS A 40 -15.38 8.23 -16.80
CA CYS A 40 -15.54 6.82 -17.12
C CYS A 40 -16.67 6.12 -16.37
N TRP A 41 -17.06 6.61 -15.22
CA TRP A 41 -18.09 6.01 -14.38
C TRP A 41 -19.03 7.05 -13.77
N SER A 42 -20.32 6.73 -13.76
CA SER A 42 -21.31 7.48 -13.00
C SER A 42 -21.12 7.25 -11.49
N GLU A 43 -21.62 8.14 -10.66
CA GLU A 43 -21.62 7.98 -9.21
C GLU A 43 -22.23 6.65 -8.76
N THR A 44 -23.35 6.25 -9.40
CA THR A 44 -23.99 4.96 -9.13
C THR A 44 -23.13 3.74 -9.50
N ALA A 45 -22.28 3.86 -10.54
CA ALA A 45 -21.33 2.81 -10.91
C ALA A 45 -20.11 2.76 -9.99
N LEU A 46 -19.77 3.87 -9.35
CA LEU A 46 -18.70 3.97 -8.36
C LEU A 46 -19.15 3.47 -7.00
N ALA A 47 -20.39 3.74 -6.61
CA ALA A 47 -20.94 3.35 -5.32
C ALA A 47 -20.79 1.85 -5.05
N GLY A 48 -20.33 1.50 -3.87
CA GLY A 48 -20.24 0.11 -3.42
C GLY A 48 -21.60 -0.45 -3.02
N THR A 49 -21.73 -1.77 -3.08
CA THR A 49 -22.97 -2.46 -2.69
C THR A 49 -22.68 -3.48 -1.59
N GLU A 50 -23.66 -3.75 -0.73
CA GLU A 50 -23.57 -4.81 0.30
C GLU A 50 -23.28 -6.19 -0.30
N LYS A 51 -23.77 -6.46 -1.50
CA LYS A 51 -23.50 -7.71 -2.21
C LYS A 51 -22.01 -7.86 -2.58
N GLU A 52 -21.36 -6.76 -3.01
CA GLU A 52 -19.95 -6.79 -3.38
C GLU A 52 -19.03 -6.96 -2.16
N ARG A 53 -19.46 -6.55 -0.98
CA ARG A 53 -18.71 -6.69 0.26
C ARG A 53 -18.57 -8.15 0.72
N GLN A 54 -19.47 -9.03 0.26
CA GLN A 54 -19.50 -10.42 0.71
C GLN A 54 -18.41 -11.26 0.04
N SER A 55 -17.73 -12.06 0.85
CA SER A 55 -16.82 -13.09 0.36
C SER A 55 -17.58 -14.33 -0.10
N THR A 56 -17.17 -14.89 -1.21
CA THR A 56 -17.76 -16.10 -1.77
C THR A 56 -16.69 -17.15 -2.07
N TRP A 57 -17.09 -18.43 -2.00
CA TRP A 57 -16.24 -19.49 -2.51
C TRP A 57 -16.15 -19.38 -4.03
N ASN A 58 -14.94 -19.35 -4.56
CA ASN A 58 -14.71 -19.27 -6.00
C ASN A 58 -13.60 -20.24 -6.41
N LYS A 59 -13.94 -21.21 -7.26
CA LYS A 59 -12.98 -22.14 -7.85
C LYS A 59 -12.13 -21.53 -8.96
N THR A 60 -12.39 -20.27 -9.35
CA THR A 60 -11.64 -19.59 -10.40
C THR A 60 -10.17 -19.49 -10.01
N ARG A 61 -9.32 -19.99 -10.89
CA ARG A 61 -7.87 -19.91 -10.76
C ARG A 61 -7.37 -18.72 -11.56
N VAL A 62 -6.32 -18.08 -11.05
CA VAL A 62 -5.61 -17.05 -11.81
C VAL A 62 -4.94 -17.70 -13.03
N ASN A 63 -5.10 -17.09 -14.19
CA ASN A 63 -4.38 -17.52 -15.42
C ASN A 63 -2.93 -17.03 -15.35
N LEU A 64 -2.05 -17.88 -14.80
CA LEU A 64 -0.64 -17.54 -14.62
C LEU A 64 0.08 -17.31 -15.95
N ASP A 65 -0.27 -18.04 -17.00
CA ASP A 65 0.39 -17.92 -18.31
C ASP A 65 0.06 -16.58 -18.96
N ALA A 66 -1.17 -16.10 -18.79
CA ALA A 66 -1.55 -14.76 -19.24
C ALA A 66 -0.80 -13.66 -18.46
N LEU A 67 -0.60 -13.83 -17.16
CA LEU A 67 0.15 -12.86 -16.34
C LEU A 67 1.66 -12.88 -16.66
N ARG A 68 2.24 -14.04 -16.96
CA ARG A 68 3.66 -14.17 -17.35
C ARG A 68 4.00 -13.47 -18.66
N LYS A 69 3.01 -13.29 -19.54
CA LYS A 69 3.19 -12.58 -20.83
C LYS A 69 3.19 -11.05 -20.70
N VAL A 70 2.82 -10.52 -19.55
CA VAL A 70 2.81 -9.07 -19.32
C VAL A 70 4.24 -8.56 -19.18
N THR A 71 4.60 -7.59 -19.99
CA THR A 71 5.87 -6.87 -19.85
C THR A 71 5.82 -5.97 -18.63
N ARG A 72 6.75 -6.15 -17.71
CA ARG A 72 6.89 -5.34 -16.50
C ARG A 72 8.06 -4.37 -16.64
N PRO A 73 7.99 -3.19 -15.99
CA PRO A 73 9.15 -2.30 -15.92
C PRO A 73 10.32 -3.01 -15.20
N ARG A 74 11.53 -2.70 -15.65
CA ARG A 74 12.74 -3.12 -14.92
C ARG A 74 13.10 -2.05 -13.93
N ARG A 75 13.26 -2.44 -12.68
CA ARG A 75 13.66 -1.55 -11.60
C ARG A 75 15.04 -1.92 -11.05
N THR A 76 15.74 -0.90 -10.58
CA THR A 76 16.95 -1.11 -9.78
C THR A 76 16.52 -1.69 -8.42
N PRO A 77 17.24 -2.70 -7.89
CA PRO A 77 17.01 -3.18 -6.55
C PRO A 77 17.07 -2.05 -5.52
N VAL A 78 16.25 -2.16 -4.48
CA VAL A 78 16.23 -1.21 -3.36
C VAL A 78 17.60 -1.16 -2.69
N SER A 79 18.07 0.03 -2.33
CA SER A 79 19.33 0.26 -1.63
C SER A 79 19.41 -0.50 -0.29
N ALA A 80 20.62 -0.77 0.18
CA ALA A 80 20.84 -1.62 1.36
C ALA A 80 20.13 -1.10 2.62
N GLU A 81 20.06 0.22 2.77
CA GLU A 81 19.48 0.91 3.92
C GLU A 81 17.96 0.68 4.00
N LEU A 82 17.29 0.50 2.86
CA LEU A 82 15.84 0.39 2.77
C LEU A 82 15.33 -1.06 2.67
N ARG A 83 16.20 -2.07 2.81
CA ARG A 83 15.85 -3.50 2.62
C ARG A 83 15.10 -4.15 3.79
N GLY A 84 14.68 -3.39 4.79
CA GLY A 84 13.84 -3.87 5.89
C GLY A 84 12.35 -3.67 5.65
N SER A 85 11.55 -3.89 6.67
CA SER A 85 10.12 -3.56 6.67
C SER A 85 9.91 -2.15 7.22
N ILE A 86 9.38 -1.25 6.41
CA ILE A 86 9.06 0.13 6.79
C ILE A 86 7.78 0.11 7.62
N ARG A 87 7.83 0.73 8.80
CA ARG A 87 6.74 0.69 9.80
C ARG A 87 6.02 2.03 9.94
N SER A 88 6.77 3.11 9.87
CA SER A 88 6.32 4.50 9.94
C SER A 88 7.39 5.39 9.32
N VAL A 89 7.20 6.70 9.36
CA VAL A 89 8.16 7.70 8.88
C VAL A 89 8.42 8.69 10.01
N LYS A 90 9.67 9.00 10.27
CA LYS A 90 10.04 10.08 11.17
C LYS A 90 9.93 11.39 10.42
N LEU A 91 9.02 12.24 10.86
CA LEU A 91 8.76 13.56 10.30
C LEU A 91 9.31 14.65 11.20
N ASP A 92 9.43 15.88 10.66
CA ASP A 92 9.63 17.07 11.46
C ASP A 92 8.41 17.34 12.36
N GLU A 93 8.61 17.97 13.51
CA GLU A 93 7.61 18.10 14.57
C GLU A 93 6.32 18.85 14.17
N ASP A 94 6.43 19.74 13.17
CA ASP A 94 5.30 20.51 12.63
C ASP A 94 4.48 19.77 11.56
N GLN A 95 4.98 18.64 11.06
CA GLN A 95 4.38 17.88 9.96
C GLN A 95 3.43 16.79 10.47
N LYS A 96 2.15 17.08 10.62
CA LYS A 96 1.13 16.09 11.00
C LYS A 96 0.59 15.33 9.79
N LEU A 97 1.41 14.45 9.19
CA LEU A 97 1.01 13.56 8.11
C LEU A 97 0.77 12.14 8.64
N ILE A 98 -0.27 11.48 8.10
CA ILE A 98 -0.62 10.09 8.44
C ILE A 98 -1.06 9.34 7.17
N ALA A 99 -0.65 8.07 7.01
CA ALA A 99 -1.08 7.24 5.92
C ALA A 99 -2.13 6.22 6.38
N LEU A 100 -3.35 6.34 5.87
CA LEU A 100 -4.35 5.28 5.96
C LEU A 100 -4.06 4.25 4.88
N THR A 101 -3.99 2.97 5.25
CA THR A 101 -3.72 1.90 4.30
C THR A 101 -4.69 0.76 4.47
N PHE A 102 -5.12 0.15 3.34
CA PHE A 102 -6.11 -0.92 3.37
C PHE A 102 -5.66 -2.10 2.53
N ASP A 103 -5.81 -3.30 3.08
CA ASP A 103 -5.52 -4.53 2.37
C ASP A 103 -6.76 -5.05 1.64
N LEU A 104 -6.59 -5.34 0.34
CA LEU A 104 -7.57 -6.01 -0.52
C LEU A 104 -7.03 -7.40 -0.87
N CYS A 105 -7.02 -8.27 0.14
CA CYS A 105 -6.48 -9.63 0.02
C CYS A 105 -7.45 -10.57 -0.66
N GLU A 106 -6.93 -11.45 -1.52
CA GLU A 106 -7.68 -12.58 -2.06
C GLU A 106 -6.78 -13.80 -2.23
N SER A 107 -7.21 -14.93 -1.66
CA SER A 107 -6.52 -16.22 -1.74
C SER A 107 -7.17 -17.19 -2.73
N ASN A 108 -6.48 -18.29 -3.05
CA ASN A 108 -7.06 -19.36 -3.84
C ASN A 108 -8.30 -19.95 -3.17
N GLY A 109 -9.33 -20.25 -3.96
CA GLY A 109 -10.58 -20.82 -3.49
C GLY A 109 -11.58 -19.81 -2.92
N HIS A 110 -11.17 -18.56 -2.75
CA HIS A 110 -12.04 -17.48 -2.29
C HIS A 110 -12.09 -16.37 -3.34
N ARG A 111 -13.24 -15.75 -3.47
CA ARG A 111 -13.41 -14.40 -3.98
C ARG A 111 -13.77 -13.54 -2.77
N THR A 112 -12.88 -12.68 -2.35
CA THR A 112 -13.16 -11.69 -1.30
C THR A 112 -14.05 -10.59 -1.86
N GLY A 113 -14.53 -9.72 -0.99
CA GLY A 113 -15.39 -8.64 -1.41
C GLY A 113 -14.64 -7.39 -1.86
N TYR A 114 -15.42 -6.36 -2.12
CA TYR A 114 -15.04 -4.97 -2.23
C TYR A 114 -15.87 -4.19 -1.22
N ASP A 115 -15.22 -3.61 -0.22
CA ASP A 115 -15.91 -2.77 0.77
C ASP A 115 -16.06 -1.34 0.24
N GLY A 116 -17.11 -1.14 -0.55
CA GLY A 116 -17.42 0.18 -1.11
C GLY A 116 -17.69 1.23 -0.04
N HIS A 117 -18.20 0.88 1.14
CA HIS A 117 -18.44 1.86 2.19
C HIS A 117 -17.14 2.52 2.69
N VAL A 118 -16.03 1.77 2.72
CA VAL A 118 -14.71 2.34 3.03
C VAL A 118 -14.27 3.27 1.90
N ILE A 119 -14.31 2.79 0.66
CA ILE A 119 -13.80 3.52 -0.51
C ILE A 119 -14.64 4.77 -0.79
N ASP A 120 -15.98 4.66 -0.73
CA ASP A 120 -16.89 5.76 -0.98
C ASP A 120 -16.71 6.86 0.09
N TYR A 121 -16.60 6.48 1.37
CA TYR A 121 -16.36 7.45 2.44
C TYR A 121 -15.02 8.18 2.28
N LEU A 122 -13.95 7.49 1.85
CA LEU A 122 -12.67 8.15 1.55
C LEU A 122 -12.80 9.13 0.37
N ARG A 123 -13.63 8.82 -0.64
CA ARG A 123 -13.94 9.72 -1.75
C ARG A 123 -14.71 10.94 -1.30
N ASP A 124 -15.76 10.74 -0.49
CA ASP A 124 -16.63 11.80 0.01
C ASP A 124 -15.86 12.81 0.88
N GLU A 125 -14.90 12.31 1.66
CA GLU A 125 -14.06 13.10 2.56
C GLU A 125 -12.80 13.66 1.88
N ASP A 126 -12.58 13.36 0.59
CA ASP A 126 -11.35 13.66 -0.18
C ASP A 126 -10.08 13.21 0.57
N VAL A 127 -10.09 12.00 1.10
CA VAL A 127 -9.01 11.42 1.89
C VAL A 127 -8.17 10.50 1.01
N LYS A 128 -6.86 10.77 0.96
CA LYS A 128 -5.89 9.90 0.30
C LYS A 128 -5.60 8.65 1.13
N ALA A 129 -5.37 7.53 0.43
CA ALA A 129 -4.99 6.27 1.06
C ALA A 129 -4.10 5.42 0.13
N THR A 130 -3.40 4.43 0.70
CA THR A 130 -2.68 3.42 -0.08
C THR A 130 -3.38 2.07 0.06
N LEU A 131 -3.69 1.45 -1.08
CA LEU A 131 -4.41 0.17 -1.15
C LEU A 131 -3.42 -0.93 -1.53
N PHE A 132 -3.22 -1.90 -0.65
CA PHE A 132 -2.39 -3.07 -0.92
C PHE A 132 -3.24 -4.20 -1.48
N VAL A 133 -3.10 -4.46 -2.79
CA VAL A 133 -4.02 -5.31 -3.55
C VAL A 133 -3.36 -6.60 -3.99
N SER A 134 -4.01 -7.74 -3.72
CA SER A 134 -3.58 -9.03 -4.25
C SER A 134 -3.82 -9.10 -5.76
N GLY A 135 -2.88 -9.72 -6.49
CA GLY A 135 -3.04 -9.87 -7.94
C GLY A 135 -4.31 -10.64 -8.32
N LYS A 136 -4.70 -11.66 -7.53
CA LYS A 136 -5.95 -12.38 -7.73
C LYS A 136 -7.17 -11.50 -7.56
N TRP A 137 -7.15 -10.53 -6.65
CA TRP A 137 -8.24 -9.59 -6.45
C TRP A 137 -8.47 -8.72 -7.71
N PHE A 138 -7.41 -8.24 -8.36
CA PHE A 138 -7.52 -7.53 -9.64
C PHE A 138 -8.18 -8.38 -10.74
N GLU A 139 -7.86 -9.68 -10.79
CA GLU A 139 -8.43 -10.59 -11.78
C GLU A 139 -9.91 -10.91 -11.49
N SER A 140 -10.33 -10.93 -10.23
CA SER A 140 -11.72 -11.19 -9.84
C SER A 140 -12.60 -9.94 -9.75
N HIS A 141 -11.99 -8.74 -9.70
CA HIS A 141 -12.68 -7.45 -9.62
C HIS A 141 -12.17 -6.47 -10.70
N PRO A 142 -12.21 -6.84 -11.99
CA PRO A 142 -11.54 -6.06 -13.05
C PRO A 142 -12.05 -4.62 -13.18
N GLU A 143 -13.35 -4.39 -12.95
CA GLU A 143 -13.93 -3.06 -13.03
C GLU A 143 -13.56 -2.21 -11.81
N ARG A 144 -13.68 -2.76 -10.60
CA ARG A 144 -13.26 -2.07 -9.37
C ARG A 144 -11.76 -1.77 -9.37
N GLY A 145 -10.93 -2.70 -9.86
CA GLY A 145 -9.50 -2.47 -10.04
C GLY A 145 -9.20 -1.28 -10.96
N ALA A 146 -9.91 -1.16 -12.09
CA ALA A 146 -9.78 -0.02 -12.99
C ALA A 146 -10.24 1.30 -12.35
N GLN A 147 -11.33 1.29 -11.57
CA GLN A 147 -11.82 2.45 -10.83
C GLN A 147 -10.80 2.94 -9.78
N LEU A 148 -10.20 2.02 -9.02
CA LEU A 148 -9.20 2.36 -8.01
C LEU A 148 -7.92 2.95 -8.63
N ILE A 149 -7.48 2.41 -9.78
CA ILE A 149 -6.33 2.95 -10.53
C ILE A 149 -6.62 4.34 -11.11
N ALA A 150 -7.85 4.58 -11.55
CA ALA A 150 -8.27 5.88 -12.09
C ALA A 150 -8.44 6.98 -11.02
N ASP A 151 -8.55 6.59 -9.76
CA ASP A 151 -8.80 7.50 -8.64
C ASP A 151 -7.49 7.94 -7.99
N ARG A 152 -7.09 9.17 -8.23
CA ARG A 152 -5.82 9.75 -7.73
C ARG A 152 -5.71 9.88 -6.21
N ARG A 153 -6.80 9.66 -5.47
CA ARG A 153 -6.74 9.58 -4.01
C ARG A 153 -6.05 8.32 -3.57
N PHE A 154 -6.03 7.29 -4.43
CA PHE A 154 -5.52 5.98 -4.09
C PHE A 154 -4.19 5.68 -4.77
N GLU A 155 -3.21 5.35 -3.96
CA GLU A 155 -1.98 4.70 -4.39
C GLU A 155 -2.16 3.19 -4.28
N ILE A 156 -1.67 2.45 -5.26
CA ILE A 156 -1.76 0.99 -5.29
C ILE A 156 -0.40 0.39 -4.92
N GLY A 157 -0.40 -0.49 -3.90
CA GLY A 157 0.71 -1.37 -3.56
C GLY A 157 0.37 -2.84 -3.83
N GLY A 158 1.39 -3.68 -3.94
CA GLY A 158 1.22 -5.12 -4.09
C GLY A 158 0.94 -5.81 -2.74
N HIS A 159 0.12 -6.89 -2.77
CA HIS A 159 -0.16 -7.71 -1.58
C HIS A 159 -0.05 -9.22 -1.86
N GLY A 160 0.93 -9.58 -2.68
CA GLY A 160 1.08 -10.93 -3.20
C GLY A 160 0.02 -11.31 -4.22
N LEU A 161 0.33 -12.31 -5.06
CA LEU A 161 -0.60 -12.75 -6.10
C LEU A 161 -1.84 -13.46 -5.51
N ARG A 162 -1.63 -14.35 -4.55
CA ARG A 162 -2.64 -15.26 -3.97
C ARG A 162 -2.63 -15.26 -2.46
N HIS A 163 -2.18 -14.17 -1.85
CA HIS A 163 -2.12 -13.96 -0.41
C HIS A 163 -1.44 -15.14 0.34
N ARG A 164 -0.28 -15.59 -0.16
CA ARG A 164 0.50 -16.66 0.47
C ARG A 164 1.37 -16.12 1.60
N ASP A 165 1.66 -16.98 2.56
CA ASP A 165 2.62 -16.70 3.63
C ASP A 165 4.05 -16.64 3.04
N PHE A 166 4.61 -15.45 2.89
CA PHE A 166 5.95 -15.22 2.32
C PHE A 166 7.06 -15.76 3.23
N SER A 167 6.83 -15.87 4.54
CA SER A 167 7.81 -16.42 5.47
C SER A 167 8.11 -17.90 5.21
N ARG A 168 7.18 -18.61 4.54
CA ARG A 168 7.27 -20.05 4.23
C ARG A 168 7.40 -20.34 2.74
N ALA A 169 7.30 -19.32 1.91
CA ALA A 169 7.33 -19.47 0.47
C ALA A 169 8.73 -19.86 -0.04
N SER A 170 8.76 -20.72 -1.08
CA SER A 170 9.98 -21.01 -1.84
C SER A 170 10.42 -19.78 -2.64
N LYS A 171 11.67 -19.76 -3.12
CA LYS A 171 12.18 -18.68 -4.00
C LYS A 171 11.29 -18.50 -5.25
N ALA A 172 10.90 -19.59 -5.90
CA ALA A 172 10.03 -19.55 -7.07
C ALA A 172 8.62 -19.01 -6.73
N THR A 173 8.06 -19.41 -5.56
CA THR A 173 6.78 -18.88 -5.10
C THR A 173 6.87 -17.40 -4.79
N LEU A 174 7.93 -16.93 -4.12
CA LEU A 174 8.15 -15.50 -3.86
C LEU A 174 8.22 -14.71 -5.16
N HIS A 175 8.97 -15.22 -6.14
CA HIS A 175 9.04 -14.61 -7.47
C HIS A 175 7.65 -14.44 -8.09
N ASP A 176 6.85 -15.52 -8.14
CA ASP A 176 5.49 -15.45 -8.69
C ASP A 176 4.58 -14.51 -7.89
N GLU A 177 4.60 -14.59 -6.54
CA GLU A 177 3.74 -13.75 -5.68
C GLU A 177 4.08 -12.26 -5.81
N ILE A 178 5.33 -11.89 -6.08
CA ILE A 178 5.76 -10.50 -6.26
C ILE A 178 5.46 -10.04 -7.70
N HIS A 179 6.06 -10.71 -8.67
CA HIS A 179 6.05 -10.22 -10.05
C HIS A 179 4.70 -10.37 -10.75
N LEU A 180 3.95 -11.45 -10.48
CA LEU A 180 2.64 -11.63 -11.10
C LEU A 180 1.55 -10.79 -10.45
N THR A 181 1.76 -10.28 -9.23
CA THR A 181 0.92 -9.23 -8.65
C THR A 181 1.00 -7.96 -9.48
N GLU A 182 2.20 -7.53 -9.83
CA GLU A 182 2.40 -6.38 -10.70
C GLU A 182 1.84 -6.62 -12.10
N SER A 183 2.01 -7.82 -12.65
CA SER A 183 1.38 -8.18 -13.93
C SER A 183 -0.14 -8.05 -13.90
N ALA A 184 -0.79 -8.42 -12.79
CA ALA A 184 -2.24 -8.26 -12.63
C ALA A 184 -2.65 -6.79 -12.53
N PHE A 185 -1.89 -5.96 -11.81
CA PHE A 185 -2.06 -4.52 -11.77
C PHE A 185 -1.95 -3.90 -13.17
N LEU A 186 -0.90 -4.20 -13.91
CA LEU A 186 -0.67 -3.68 -15.26
C LEU A 186 -1.80 -4.07 -16.23
N ARG A 187 -2.33 -5.29 -16.11
CA ARG A 187 -3.53 -5.70 -16.87
C ARG A 187 -4.77 -4.92 -16.49
N ALA A 188 -4.98 -4.63 -15.21
CA ALA A 188 -6.10 -3.78 -14.77
C ALA A 188 -5.94 -2.36 -15.32
N ARG A 189 -4.73 -1.81 -15.30
CA ARG A 189 -4.40 -0.52 -15.91
C ARG A 189 -4.61 -0.53 -17.43
N GLU A 190 -4.20 -1.58 -18.13
CA GLU A 190 -4.44 -1.74 -19.57
C GLU A 190 -5.94 -1.76 -19.91
N ARG A 191 -6.77 -2.45 -19.11
CA ARG A 191 -8.23 -2.43 -19.27
C ARG A 191 -8.81 -1.02 -19.14
N LEU A 192 -8.31 -0.23 -18.16
CA LEU A 192 -8.67 1.18 -18.02
C LEU A 192 -8.31 1.97 -19.29
N MET A 193 -7.10 1.83 -19.77
CA MET A 193 -6.60 2.55 -20.94
C MET A 193 -7.37 2.22 -22.25
N ARG A 194 -7.97 1.04 -22.32
CA ARG A 194 -8.81 0.61 -23.47
C ARG A 194 -10.23 1.14 -23.43
N LYS A 195 -10.65 1.80 -22.36
CA LYS A 195 -11.98 2.43 -22.29
C LYS A 195 -12.03 3.66 -23.18
N SER A 196 -13.13 3.85 -23.91
CA SER A 196 -13.34 5.01 -24.80
C SER A 196 -13.25 6.35 -24.05
N CYS A 197 -13.57 6.36 -22.76
CA CYS A 197 -13.46 7.53 -21.89
C CYS A 197 -12.00 7.89 -21.52
N ALA A 198 -11.04 6.96 -21.69
CA ALA A 198 -9.63 7.16 -21.37
C ALA A 198 -8.83 7.70 -22.58
N TRP A 199 -9.33 8.74 -23.22
CA TRP A 199 -8.74 9.30 -24.44
C TRP A 199 -7.64 10.36 -24.17
N ASN A 200 -7.61 10.96 -22.98
CA ASN A 200 -6.64 12.00 -22.66
C ASN A 200 -5.31 11.36 -22.25
N VAL A 201 -4.31 11.45 -23.12
CA VAL A 201 -2.98 10.86 -22.93
C VAL A 201 -2.29 11.42 -21.68
N GLN A 202 -2.41 12.73 -21.42
CA GLN A 202 -1.77 13.36 -20.27
C GLN A 202 -2.33 12.83 -18.94
N GLU A 203 -3.62 12.59 -18.86
CA GLU A 203 -4.22 11.96 -17.67
C GLU A 203 -3.73 10.53 -17.49
N ILE A 204 -3.62 9.75 -18.57
CA ILE A 204 -3.11 8.38 -18.53
C ILE A 204 -1.64 8.32 -18.10
N LEU A 205 -0.82 9.23 -18.59
CA LEU A 205 0.60 9.33 -18.20
C LEU A 205 0.79 9.74 -16.73
N SER A 206 -0.21 10.38 -16.14
CA SER A 206 -0.18 10.77 -14.73
C SER A 206 -0.71 9.68 -13.77
N LEU A 207 -1.24 8.57 -14.29
CA LEU A 207 -1.64 7.43 -13.48
C LEU A 207 -0.43 6.58 -13.12
N GLN A 208 -0.51 5.97 -11.95
CA GLN A 208 0.49 5.01 -11.52
C GLN A 208 0.69 3.91 -12.58
N ASP A 209 1.93 3.63 -12.95
CA ASP A 209 2.30 2.71 -14.03
C ASP A 209 3.14 1.52 -13.56
N GLU A 210 3.51 1.49 -12.28
CA GLU A 210 4.27 0.39 -11.66
C GLU A 210 3.91 0.21 -10.18
N LEU A 211 4.25 -0.94 -9.60
CA LEU A 211 4.13 -1.18 -8.17
C LEU A 211 5.49 -1.04 -7.50
N THR A 212 5.70 0.05 -6.78
CA THR A 212 6.92 0.32 -6.01
C THR A 212 6.83 -0.13 -4.56
N LEU A 213 5.62 -0.42 -4.07
CA LEU A 213 5.33 -0.81 -2.70
C LEU A 213 4.80 -2.24 -2.65
N MET A 214 5.21 -3.01 -1.64
CA MET A 214 4.71 -4.35 -1.35
C MET A 214 4.41 -4.49 0.13
N ARG A 215 3.25 -5.07 0.47
CA ARG A 215 2.91 -5.48 1.84
C ARG A 215 2.83 -7.00 1.91
N PHE A 216 3.44 -7.57 2.95
CA PHE A 216 3.42 -9.01 3.13
C PHE A 216 2.06 -9.50 3.64
N PRO A 217 1.45 -10.52 2.99
CA PRO A 217 0.27 -11.18 3.52
C PRO A 217 0.45 -11.61 4.97
N TYR A 218 -0.57 -11.39 5.81
CA TYR A 218 -0.55 -11.65 7.25
C TYR A 218 0.47 -10.81 8.04
N GLY A 219 1.17 -9.87 7.42
CA GLY A 219 2.31 -9.19 8.01
C GLY A 219 3.52 -10.09 8.26
N TRP A 220 3.66 -11.23 7.55
CA TRP A 220 4.68 -12.25 7.84
C TRP A 220 5.74 -12.30 6.75
N CYS A 221 6.98 -12.17 7.19
CA CYS A 221 8.15 -12.32 6.33
C CYS A 221 9.31 -13.03 7.04
N ASN A 222 10.37 -13.23 6.29
CA ASN A 222 11.71 -13.58 6.77
C ASN A 222 12.74 -12.83 5.90
N ALA A 223 14.03 -12.95 6.23
CA ALA A 223 15.10 -12.25 5.50
C ALA A 223 15.07 -12.54 3.97
N ARG A 224 14.74 -13.77 3.55
CA ARG A 224 14.62 -14.13 2.15
C ARG A 224 13.46 -13.40 1.46
N ALA A 225 12.32 -13.26 2.14
CA ALA A 225 11.16 -12.53 1.60
C ALA A 225 11.46 -11.04 1.48
N LEU A 226 12.09 -10.43 2.50
CA LEU A 226 12.55 -9.04 2.46
C LEU A 226 13.51 -8.80 1.30
N SER A 227 14.54 -9.68 1.14
CA SER A 227 15.47 -9.59 0.02
C SER A 227 14.76 -9.71 -1.33
N ALA A 228 13.84 -10.66 -1.50
CA ALA A 228 13.12 -10.86 -2.75
C ALA A 228 12.29 -9.64 -3.18
N VAL A 229 11.64 -8.96 -2.23
CA VAL A 229 10.88 -7.72 -2.48
C VAL A 229 11.84 -6.59 -2.86
N ALA A 230 12.93 -6.43 -2.11
CA ALA A 230 13.94 -5.40 -2.38
C ALA A 230 14.65 -5.62 -3.73
N ASP A 231 14.97 -6.88 -4.08
CA ASP A 231 15.59 -7.23 -5.37
C ASP A 231 14.63 -6.99 -6.56
N ALA A 232 13.32 -7.01 -6.33
CA ALA A 232 12.31 -6.60 -7.30
C ALA A 232 12.15 -5.07 -7.41
N GLY A 233 12.92 -4.29 -6.65
CA GLY A 233 12.86 -2.83 -6.62
C GLY A 233 11.61 -2.29 -5.92
N GLN A 234 11.05 -3.06 -4.97
CA GLN A 234 9.88 -2.67 -4.19
C GLN A 234 10.23 -2.46 -2.72
N LEU A 235 9.62 -1.47 -2.08
CA LEU A 235 9.74 -1.23 -0.64
C LEU A 235 8.74 -2.12 0.12
N ALA A 236 9.21 -2.76 1.18
CA ALA A 236 8.36 -3.57 2.04
C ALA A 236 7.67 -2.68 3.08
N ILE A 237 6.37 -2.40 2.89
CA ILE A 237 5.58 -1.52 3.74
C ILE A 237 4.74 -2.36 4.71
N GLN A 238 4.93 -2.11 5.99
CA GLN A 238 4.09 -2.64 7.06
C GLN A 238 3.31 -1.49 7.71
N TRP A 239 3.12 -1.51 9.01
CA TRP A 239 2.36 -0.53 9.77
C TRP A 239 2.85 -0.45 11.20
N ASP A 240 2.51 0.60 11.90
CA ASP A 240 2.72 0.74 13.34
C ASP A 240 1.39 0.91 14.11
N ILE A 241 0.28 1.24 13.43
CA ILE A 241 -1.04 1.28 14.04
C ILE A 241 -1.92 0.14 13.51
N VAL A 242 -2.37 -0.73 14.41
CA VAL A 242 -3.27 -1.86 14.11
C VAL A 242 -4.70 -1.48 14.50
N THR A 243 -5.61 -1.47 13.53
CA THR A 243 -7.04 -1.20 13.77
C THR A 243 -7.73 -2.34 14.52
N GLY A 244 -7.32 -3.58 14.24
CA GLY A 244 -7.99 -4.80 14.73
C GLY A 244 -9.28 -5.13 13.97
N ASP A 245 -9.57 -4.46 12.87
CA ASP A 245 -10.80 -4.60 12.08
C ASP A 245 -11.10 -6.01 11.52
N PRO A 246 -10.16 -6.98 11.42
CA PRO A 246 -10.53 -8.34 11.07
C PRO A 246 -11.28 -9.10 12.19
N ASP A 247 -11.29 -8.60 13.42
CA ASP A 247 -12.06 -9.21 14.50
C ASP A 247 -13.52 -8.72 14.46
N PRO A 248 -14.50 -9.60 14.12
CA PRO A 248 -15.91 -9.22 14.05
C PRO A 248 -16.52 -8.77 15.39
N ASN A 249 -15.82 -9.05 16.51
CA ASN A 249 -16.29 -8.68 17.84
C ASN A 249 -15.81 -7.28 18.27
N LEU A 250 -14.89 -6.66 17.51
CA LEU A 250 -14.46 -5.30 17.82
C LEU A 250 -15.52 -4.26 17.44
N SER A 251 -15.88 -3.43 18.40
CA SER A 251 -16.85 -2.36 18.17
C SER A 251 -16.24 -1.21 17.36
N VAL A 252 -17.08 -0.50 16.61
CA VAL A 252 -16.76 0.74 15.88
C VAL A 252 -15.91 1.69 16.71
N LYS A 253 -16.37 1.98 17.97
CA LYS A 253 -15.65 2.90 18.88
C LYS A 253 -14.26 2.40 19.27
N ARG A 254 -14.06 1.09 19.34
CA ARG A 254 -12.77 0.52 19.70
C ARG A 254 -11.77 0.62 18.56
N ILE A 255 -12.20 0.37 17.33
CA ILE A 255 -11.41 0.55 16.13
C ILE A 255 -11.04 2.04 15.95
N ALA A 256 -12.03 2.94 16.04
CA ALA A 256 -11.77 4.38 15.93
C ALA A 256 -10.78 4.87 17.00
N ARG A 257 -10.91 4.38 18.24
CA ARG A 257 -9.99 4.71 19.34
C ARG A 257 -8.59 4.16 19.09
N ALA A 258 -8.45 2.99 18.46
CA ALA A 258 -7.14 2.44 18.09
C ALA A 258 -6.45 3.35 17.07
N ILE A 259 -7.18 3.89 16.11
CA ILE A 259 -6.66 4.82 15.11
C ILE A 259 -6.27 6.16 15.75
N VAL A 260 -7.21 6.83 16.41
CA VAL A 260 -7.00 8.18 16.96
C VAL A 260 -6.03 8.17 18.14
N GLY A 261 -6.18 7.21 19.07
CA GLY A 261 -5.37 7.17 20.29
C GLY A 261 -3.92 6.74 20.10
N GLN A 262 -3.58 6.17 18.95
CA GLN A 262 -2.19 5.82 18.59
C GLN A 262 -1.65 6.72 17.48
N ALA A 263 -2.47 7.66 16.96
CA ALA A 263 -2.04 8.56 15.90
C ALA A 263 -0.82 9.40 16.32
N HIS A 264 0.15 9.45 15.45
CA HIS A 264 1.33 10.30 15.57
C HIS A 264 1.81 10.70 14.16
N PRO A 265 2.55 11.81 14.02
CA PRO A 265 3.15 12.18 12.75
C PRO A 265 3.96 11.03 12.14
N GLY A 266 3.71 10.73 10.88
CA GLY A 266 4.39 9.66 10.16
C GLY A 266 3.83 8.25 10.35
N ALA A 267 2.72 8.08 11.08
CA ALA A 267 2.10 6.78 11.30
C ALA A 267 1.54 6.14 10.02
N ILE A 268 1.63 4.82 9.93
CA ILE A 268 1.01 3.99 8.90
C ILE A 268 -0.04 3.09 9.57
N VAL A 269 -1.30 3.31 9.22
CA VAL A 269 -2.46 2.59 9.79
C VAL A 269 -2.86 1.45 8.87
N ILE A 270 -3.05 0.22 9.42
CA ILE A 270 -3.60 -0.90 8.65
C ILE A 270 -5.10 -1.06 8.91
N GLY A 271 -5.86 -1.24 7.83
CA GLY A 271 -7.25 -1.68 7.80
C GLY A 271 -7.50 -2.59 6.60
N HIS A 272 -8.76 -3.01 6.39
CA HIS A 272 -9.16 -3.86 5.26
C HIS A 272 -10.33 -3.25 4.50
N ALA A 273 -10.29 -3.34 3.17
CA ALA A 273 -11.37 -2.87 2.28
C ALA A 273 -11.88 -3.98 1.33
N ASN A 274 -11.80 -5.24 1.75
CA ASN A 274 -12.19 -6.42 0.98
C ASN A 274 -13.34 -7.23 1.62
N GLY A 275 -14.09 -6.63 2.55
CA GLY A 275 -15.15 -7.30 3.31
C GLY A 275 -14.65 -8.16 4.47
N HIS A 276 -13.33 -8.24 4.70
CA HIS A 276 -12.74 -8.86 5.90
C HIS A 276 -12.48 -7.85 7.02
N GLY A 277 -12.61 -6.54 6.75
CA GLY A 277 -12.69 -5.51 7.75
C GLY A 277 -14.11 -5.42 8.29
N HIS A 278 -14.27 -5.61 9.61
CA HIS A 278 -15.55 -5.44 10.28
C HIS A 278 -15.61 -4.06 10.90
N ASN A 279 -16.71 -3.32 10.67
CA ASN A 279 -16.92 -1.97 11.21
C ASN A 279 -15.88 -0.92 10.76
N THR A 280 -15.08 -1.20 9.74
CA THR A 280 -13.99 -0.32 9.27
C THR A 280 -14.53 1.02 8.80
N ALA A 281 -15.50 1.03 7.88
CA ALA A 281 -16.09 2.26 7.36
C ALA A 281 -16.69 3.14 8.48
N GLU A 282 -17.46 2.54 9.38
CA GLU A 282 -18.09 3.27 10.47
C GLU A 282 -17.06 3.81 11.48
N ALA A 283 -15.95 3.09 11.67
CA ALA A 283 -14.87 3.56 12.53
C ALA A 283 -14.12 4.74 11.89
N LEU A 284 -13.92 4.73 10.57
CA LEU A 284 -13.33 5.85 9.84
C LEU A 284 -14.17 7.12 9.92
N LYS A 285 -15.51 7.00 9.89
CA LYS A 285 -16.44 8.15 10.10
C LYS A 285 -16.25 8.82 11.46
N LEU A 286 -15.76 8.11 12.47
CA LEU A 286 -15.41 8.67 13.78
C LEU A 286 -13.97 9.16 13.85
N ALA A 287 -13.05 8.47 13.19
CA ALA A 287 -11.61 8.74 13.32
C ALA A 287 -11.14 9.88 12.41
N ILE A 288 -11.58 9.92 11.15
CA ILE A 288 -11.11 10.91 10.18
C ILE A 288 -11.44 12.35 10.58
N PRO A 289 -12.69 12.70 10.97
CA PRO A 289 -12.99 14.06 11.41
C PRO A 289 -12.13 14.47 12.61
N LYS A 290 -11.96 13.57 13.57
CA LYS A 290 -11.16 13.85 14.76
C LYS A 290 -9.69 14.10 14.45
N LEU A 291 -9.10 13.31 13.56
CA LEU A 291 -7.72 13.52 13.11
C LEU A 291 -7.57 14.83 12.31
N LYS A 292 -8.56 15.18 11.47
CA LYS A 292 -8.61 16.48 10.79
C LYS A 292 -8.66 17.65 11.79
N GLU A 293 -9.48 17.55 12.85
CA GLU A 293 -9.54 18.52 13.95
C GLU A 293 -8.20 18.66 14.69
N GLU A 294 -7.48 17.55 14.87
CA GLU A 294 -6.14 17.52 15.47
C GLU A 294 -5.04 18.01 14.51
N GLY A 295 -5.40 18.40 13.28
CA GLY A 295 -4.51 18.97 12.26
C GLY A 295 -3.78 17.94 11.41
N TYR A 296 -4.17 16.67 11.45
CA TYR A 296 -3.58 15.65 10.57
C TYR A 296 -4.06 15.82 9.12
N ARG A 297 -3.13 15.63 8.19
CA ARG A 297 -3.39 15.50 6.75
C ARG A 297 -3.16 14.06 6.32
N PHE A 298 -4.07 13.54 5.52
CA PHE A 298 -3.99 12.19 5.00
C PHE A 298 -3.22 12.17 3.68
N VAL A 299 -2.20 11.32 3.62
CA VAL A 299 -1.30 11.20 2.47
C VAL A 299 -1.15 9.72 2.06
N THR A 300 -0.69 9.47 0.84
CA THR A 300 -0.29 8.13 0.43
C THR A 300 1.02 7.74 1.12
N VAL A 301 1.37 6.44 1.10
CA VAL A 301 2.64 5.97 1.68
C VAL A 301 3.82 6.58 0.95
N SER A 302 3.78 6.70 -0.40
CA SER A 302 4.86 7.34 -1.15
C SER A 302 5.01 8.82 -0.82
N GLU A 303 3.91 9.55 -0.63
CA GLU A 303 3.95 10.94 -0.17
C GLU A 303 4.51 11.05 1.25
N LEU A 304 4.16 10.11 2.13
CA LEU A 304 4.68 10.05 3.49
C LEU A 304 6.20 9.79 3.51
N LEU A 305 6.66 8.83 2.70
CA LEU A 305 8.08 8.51 2.55
C LEU A 305 8.89 9.68 1.97
N ALA A 306 8.29 10.48 1.09
CA ALA A 306 8.93 11.66 0.54
C ALA A 306 9.04 12.81 1.55
N ALA A 307 8.30 12.79 2.64
CA ALA A 307 8.25 13.84 3.64
C ALA A 307 9.23 13.64 4.81
N GLY A 308 9.86 12.45 4.96
CA GLY A 308 10.74 12.19 6.09
C GLY A 308 11.56 10.91 5.99
N GLU A 309 12.12 10.47 7.10
CA GLU A 309 13.00 9.31 7.17
C GLU A 309 12.20 8.04 7.52
N PRO A 310 12.28 6.94 6.73
CA PRO A 310 11.55 5.72 7.01
C PRO A 310 12.07 5.02 8.28
N VAL A 311 11.17 4.61 9.16
CA VAL A 311 11.47 3.78 10.33
C VAL A 311 11.44 2.33 9.92
N ILE A 312 12.61 1.68 9.89
CA ILE A 312 12.83 0.36 9.31
C ILE A 312 13.09 -0.68 10.38
N ALA A 313 12.32 -1.76 10.36
CA ALA A 313 12.58 -2.96 11.14
C ALA A 313 13.24 -4.04 10.27
N GLN A 314 14.23 -4.77 10.82
CA GLN A 314 14.90 -5.87 10.12
C GLN A 314 14.09 -7.17 10.11
N SER A 315 12.86 -7.14 10.62
CA SER A 315 11.91 -8.27 10.63
C SER A 315 10.48 -7.77 10.49
N CYS A 316 9.59 -8.68 10.11
CA CYS A 316 8.16 -8.39 10.11
C CYS A 316 7.53 -8.82 11.45
N TYR A 317 6.53 -8.08 11.88
CA TYR A 317 5.69 -8.39 13.05
C TYR A 317 4.36 -7.66 12.90
N THR A 318 3.32 -8.12 13.58
CA THR A 318 2.00 -7.49 13.55
C THR A 318 1.96 -6.28 14.49
N GLU A 319 2.12 -6.50 15.78
CA GLU A 319 2.11 -5.44 16.81
C GLU A 319 3.48 -5.24 17.44
N ARG A 320 4.22 -6.33 17.71
CA ARG A 320 5.47 -6.30 18.44
C ARG A 320 6.51 -7.25 17.85
N PRO A 321 7.79 -6.90 17.89
CA PRO A 321 8.86 -7.80 17.47
C PRO A 321 8.73 -9.19 18.08
N GLY A 322 8.73 -10.22 17.24
CA GLY A 322 8.68 -11.62 17.67
C GLY A 322 7.28 -12.23 17.85
N ASP A 323 6.19 -11.48 17.68
CA ASP A 323 4.82 -12.00 17.79
C ASP A 323 4.50 -13.11 16.78
N GLN A 324 5.09 -13.09 15.58
CA GLN A 324 4.98 -14.16 14.58
C GLN A 324 5.40 -15.53 15.14
N ARG A 325 6.44 -15.60 15.98
CA ARG A 325 6.91 -16.84 16.58
C ARG A 325 5.90 -17.41 17.57
N ARG A 326 5.20 -16.55 18.33
CA ARG A 326 4.14 -16.95 19.27
C ARG A 326 2.93 -17.56 18.53
N VAL A 327 2.46 -16.94 17.44
CA VAL A 327 1.35 -17.46 16.63
C VAL A 327 1.70 -18.82 16.02
N ALA A 328 2.92 -18.99 15.52
CA ALA A 328 3.38 -20.27 14.96
C ALA A 328 3.41 -21.39 16.02
N GLN A 329 3.83 -21.08 17.24
CA GLN A 329 3.86 -22.03 18.37
C GLN A 329 2.45 -22.43 18.81
N VAL A 330 1.51 -21.50 18.91
CA VAL A 330 0.09 -21.77 19.26
C VAL A 330 -0.55 -22.68 18.21
N LYS A 331 -0.38 -22.36 16.92
CA LYS A 331 -0.89 -23.22 15.82
C LYS A 331 -0.30 -24.63 15.85
N LYS A 332 1.00 -24.79 16.22
CA LYS A 332 1.65 -26.10 16.34
C LYS A 332 1.09 -26.91 17.51
N ARG A 333 0.81 -26.28 18.66
CA ARG A 333 0.18 -26.91 19.84
C ARG A 333 -1.25 -27.39 19.55
N HIS A 334 -2.06 -26.60 18.82
CA HIS A 334 -3.43 -26.99 18.45
C HIS A 334 -3.46 -28.14 17.45
N ARG A 335 -2.51 -28.21 16.50
CA ARG A 335 -2.40 -29.34 15.56
C ARG A 335 -1.91 -30.63 16.23
N GLY A 336 -1.06 -30.53 17.26
CA GLY A 336 -0.59 -31.68 18.04
C GLY A 336 -1.64 -32.26 19.00
N ARG A 337 -2.69 -31.48 19.34
CA ARG A 337 -3.81 -31.98 20.19
C ARG A 337 -4.97 -32.60 19.38
N LYS A 338 -4.93 -32.53 18.05
CA LYS A 338 -5.93 -33.14 17.15
C LYS A 338 -5.44 -34.41 16.46
N LYS A 339 -4.28 -34.91 16.83
CA LYS A 339 -3.76 -36.25 16.56
C LYS A 339 -3.78 -37.08 17.83
#